data_2c0754d81934abfd72bb2c7074a2521a
#
_entry.id   2c0754d81934abfd72bb2c7074a2521a
#
_cell.length_a   1.000
_cell.length_b   1.000
_cell.length_c   1.000
_cell.angle_alpha   90.00
_cell.angle_beta   90.00
_cell.angle_gamma   90.00
#
_symmetry.space_group_name_H-M   'P 1'
#
loop_
_entity.id
_entity.type
_entity.pdbx_description
1 polymer ?
#
loop_
_entity_poly.entity_id
_entity_poly.type
_entity_poly.pdbx_seq_one_letter_code
_entity_poly.pdbx_strand_id
1 'polypeptide(L)'
;MGSQLEDFLETMTKRRRTSTESNLKSYPEKARSLRSFVPQDKEPDWEISLSGDLGDKESDLVARLVDVPRSSRGTIYFDSPGGSVYAGLTLASLIRLRQLNVAGVALGECSSAAILPFAACKHRFVTAYTTLLFHPIRWQSEDEVRLEEAAEWARHFKVLETDFDRLQA
;
A
#
# COMPACT_ATOMS: atom_id res chain seq x y z
N MET A 1 46.04 3.62 4.87
CA MET A 1 44.62 3.27 5.23
C MET A 1 43.59 4.02 4.34
N GLY A 2 43.97 4.99 3.51
CA GLY A 2 43.02 5.73 2.65
C GLY A 2 42.62 5.01 1.36
N SER A 3 43.53 4.24 0.74
CA SER A 3 43.29 3.66 -0.58
C SER A 3 42.23 2.54 -0.65
N GLN A 4 42.08 1.76 0.40
CA GLN A 4 41.08 0.66 0.42
C GLN A 4 39.63 1.16 0.56
N LEU A 5 39.44 2.31 1.19
CA LEU A 5 38.11 2.91 1.33
C LEU A 5 37.66 3.57 0.02
N GLU A 6 38.58 4.19 -0.70
CA GLU A 6 38.32 4.78 -2.01
C GLU A 6 37.97 3.72 -3.06
N ASP A 7 38.72 2.61 -3.10
CA ASP A 7 38.44 1.46 -3.97
C ASP A 7 37.08 0.81 -3.67
N PHE A 8 36.72 0.70 -2.38
CA PHE A 8 35.41 0.17 -1.98
C PHE A 8 34.25 1.08 -2.42
N LEU A 9 34.41 2.40 -2.23
CA LEU A 9 33.39 3.38 -2.62
C LEU A 9 33.25 3.45 -4.17
N GLU A 10 34.33 3.35 -4.90
CA GLU A 10 34.29 3.31 -6.37
C GLU A 10 33.62 2.04 -6.90
N THR A 11 33.89 0.90 -6.27
CA THR A 11 33.25 -0.39 -6.60
C THR A 11 31.75 -0.38 -6.29
N MET A 12 31.33 0.22 -5.19
CA MET A 12 29.90 0.38 -4.83
C MET A 12 29.20 1.34 -5.77
N THR A 13 29.83 2.42 -6.17
CA THR A 13 29.26 3.39 -7.12
C THR A 13 29.11 2.79 -8.52
N LYS A 14 30.07 1.99 -8.96
CA LYS A 14 30.01 1.25 -10.24
C LYS A 14 28.90 0.19 -10.24
N ARG A 15 28.74 -0.58 -9.14
CA ARG A 15 27.64 -1.55 -8.98
C ARG A 15 26.27 -0.88 -9.00
N ARG A 16 26.12 0.30 -8.40
CA ARG A 16 24.86 1.05 -8.40
C ARG A 16 24.51 1.55 -9.80
N ARG A 17 25.46 2.04 -10.59
CA ARG A 17 25.26 2.46 -11.99
C ARG A 17 24.84 1.33 -12.91
N THR A 18 25.48 0.16 -12.82
CA THR A 18 25.15 -1.00 -13.68
C THR A 18 23.81 -1.63 -13.33
N SER A 19 23.36 -1.61 -12.07
CA SER A 19 22.03 -2.12 -11.69
C SER A 19 20.90 -1.18 -12.10
N THR A 20 21.16 0.14 -12.14
CA THR A 20 20.15 1.13 -12.55
C THR A 20 19.96 1.14 -14.08
N GLU A 21 21.03 0.96 -14.85
CA GLU A 21 20.95 0.92 -16.32
C GLU A 21 20.34 -0.38 -16.86
N SER A 22 20.54 -1.52 -16.19
CA SER A 22 19.93 -2.79 -16.60
C SER A 22 18.43 -2.89 -16.30
N ASN A 23 17.95 -2.19 -15.27
CA ASN A 23 16.53 -2.16 -14.92
C ASN A 23 15.71 -1.13 -15.73
N LEU A 24 16.34 -0.13 -16.33
CA LEU A 24 15.62 0.86 -17.16
C LEU A 24 15.21 0.31 -18.54
N LYS A 25 15.74 -0.83 -18.97
CA LYS A 25 15.45 -1.40 -20.29
C LYS A 25 14.24 -2.34 -20.37
N SER A 26 13.53 -2.58 -19.27
CA SER A 26 12.41 -3.53 -19.22
C SER A 26 11.03 -2.91 -18.93
N TYR A 27 10.91 -1.57 -18.91
CA TYR A 27 9.57 -0.98 -18.86
C TYR A 27 8.91 -1.08 -20.24
N PRO A 28 7.75 -1.75 -20.35
CA PRO A 28 7.05 -1.81 -21.63
C PRO A 28 6.64 -0.38 -22.03
N GLU A 29 6.97 -0.02 -23.27
CA GLU A 29 6.72 1.27 -23.91
C GLU A 29 5.23 1.66 -24.03
N LYS A 30 4.36 0.93 -23.37
CA LYS A 30 2.91 1.19 -23.27
C LYS A 30 2.49 1.51 -21.84
N ALA A 31 3.03 2.57 -21.27
CA ALA A 31 2.26 3.32 -20.28
C ALA A 31 1.02 3.85 -21.01
N ARG A 32 -0.09 3.11 -20.96
CA ARG A 32 -1.38 3.58 -21.47
C ARG A 32 -1.64 4.94 -20.87
N SER A 33 -1.77 5.95 -21.72
CA SER A 33 -2.11 7.30 -21.34
C SER A 33 -3.22 7.28 -20.29
N LEU A 34 -3.04 7.96 -19.16
CA LEU A 34 -4.06 8.16 -18.12
C LEU A 34 -5.40 8.65 -18.69
N ARG A 35 -5.40 9.28 -19.87
CA ARG A 35 -6.60 9.70 -20.58
C ARG A 35 -7.51 8.55 -21.04
N SER A 36 -7.02 7.33 -21.19
CA SER A 36 -7.84 6.16 -21.55
C SER A 36 -8.52 5.53 -20.35
N PHE A 37 -8.29 6.05 -19.16
CA PHE A 37 -8.60 5.39 -17.90
C PHE A 37 -9.80 5.95 -17.15
N VAL A 38 -10.12 7.23 -17.30
CA VAL A 38 -11.41 7.75 -16.84
C VAL A 38 -12.46 7.20 -17.80
N PRO A 39 -13.37 6.31 -17.33
CA PRO A 39 -14.50 5.92 -18.14
C PRO A 39 -15.21 7.21 -18.54
N GLN A 40 -15.19 7.56 -19.83
CA GLN A 40 -15.66 8.86 -20.34
C GLN A 40 -17.14 9.10 -20.09
N ASP A 41 -17.87 8.12 -19.52
CA ASP A 41 -19.32 8.15 -19.52
C ASP A 41 -19.99 8.43 -18.16
N LYS A 42 -19.26 8.38 -17.03
CA LYS A 42 -19.83 8.76 -15.73
C LYS A 42 -18.72 9.09 -14.72
N GLU A 43 -18.78 10.26 -14.14
CA GLU A 43 -17.98 10.63 -12.98
C GLU A 43 -18.22 9.67 -11.82
N PRO A 44 -17.24 9.46 -10.91
CA PRO A 44 -17.45 8.67 -9.70
C PRO A 44 -18.53 9.33 -8.84
N ASP A 45 -19.32 8.52 -8.13
CA ASP A 45 -20.37 9.02 -7.25
C ASP A 45 -19.76 9.72 -6.01
N TRP A 46 -18.51 9.36 -5.67
CA TRP A 46 -17.75 9.93 -4.55
C TRP A 46 -16.24 9.73 -4.75
N GLU A 47 -15.47 10.58 -4.08
CA GLU A 47 -14.00 10.52 -4.04
C GLU A 47 -13.48 10.67 -2.61
N ILE A 48 -12.51 9.86 -2.23
CA ILE A 48 -11.89 9.88 -0.90
C ILE A 48 -10.37 9.90 -1.07
N SER A 49 -9.69 10.78 -0.33
CA SER A 49 -8.23 10.74 -0.18
C SER A 49 -7.86 9.96 1.07
N LEU A 50 -6.97 8.99 0.91
CA LEU A 50 -6.33 8.24 1.98
C LEU A 50 -4.86 8.66 2.00
N SER A 51 -4.51 9.63 2.86
CA SER A 51 -3.17 10.20 2.94
C SER A 51 -2.64 10.19 4.37
N GLY A 52 -1.33 9.93 4.52
CA GLY A 52 -0.64 9.86 5.80
C GLY A 52 -0.79 8.53 6.51
N ASP A 53 -0.54 8.50 7.84
CA ASP A 53 -0.61 7.28 8.65
C ASP A 53 -2.06 6.79 8.79
N LEU A 54 -2.27 5.48 8.60
CA LEU A 54 -3.59 4.87 8.66
C LEU A 54 -4.19 4.85 10.06
N GLY A 55 -3.36 4.68 11.10
CA GLY A 55 -3.83 4.64 12.47
C GLY A 55 -4.48 5.96 12.87
N ASP A 56 -3.87 7.07 12.50
CA ASP A 56 -4.38 8.41 12.79
C ASP A 56 -5.66 8.77 12.03
N LYS A 57 -5.87 8.16 10.87
CA LYS A 57 -6.95 8.48 9.93
C LYS A 57 -8.09 7.46 9.91
N GLU A 58 -7.95 6.35 10.63
CA GLU A 58 -8.90 5.23 10.57
C GLU A 58 -10.34 5.67 10.77
N SER A 59 -10.63 6.38 11.86
CA SER A 59 -12.00 6.76 12.23
C SER A 59 -12.66 7.66 11.17
N ASP A 60 -11.94 8.62 10.60
CA ASP A 60 -12.44 9.50 9.55
C ASP A 60 -12.72 8.71 8.26
N LEU A 61 -11.79 7.86 7.84
CA LEU A 61 -11.93 7.05 6.63
C LEU A 61 -13.05 6.02 6.76
N VAL A 62 -13.20 5.40 7.94
CA VAL A 62 -14.31 4.48 8.24
C VAL A 62 -15.64 5.22 8.15
N ALA A 63 -15.77 6.38 8.78
CA ALA A 63 -17.00 7.19 8.73
C ALA A 63 -17.36 7.54 7.28
N ARG A 64 -16.40 8.04 6.50
CA ARG A 64 -16.61 8.37 5.08
C ARG A 64 -17.02 7.16 4.24
N LEU A 65 -16.40 5.99 4.43
CA LEU A 65 -16.78 4.77 3.71
C LEU A 65 -18.14 4.21 4.15
N VAL A 66 -18.57 4.49 5.38
CA VAL A 66 -19.93 4.13 5.87
C VAL A 66 -20.98 5.05 5.29
N ASP A 67 -20.68 6.33 5.07
CA ASP A 67 -21.62 7.31 4.55
C ASP A 67 -21.93 7.14 3.07
N VAL A 68 -20.99 6.62 2.26
CA VAL A 68 -21.24 6.43 0.83
C VAL A 68 -22.30 5.32 0.60
N PRO A 69 -23.14 5.42 -0.44
CA PRO A 69 -24.15 4.40 -0.73
C PRO A 69 -23.54 3.02 -1.00
N ARG A 70 -24.21 1.95 -0.56
CA ARG A 70 -23.81 0.56 -0.89
C ARG A 70 -23.78 0.36 -2.39
N SER A 71 -22.83 -0.45 -2.86
CA SER A 71 -22.65 -0.80 -4.28
C SER A 71 -22.40 0.40 -5.21
N SER A 72 -22.17 1.60 -4.64
CA SER A 72 -21.85 2.80 -5.40
C SER A 72 -20.44 2.75 -6.00
N ARG A 73 -20.20 3.61 -6.97
CA ARG A 73 -18.89 3.75 -7.63
C ARG A 73 -18.13 4.91 -7.01
N GLY A 74 -16.87 4.67 -6.71
CA GLY A 74 -16.03 5.73 -6.16
C GLY A 74 -14.57 5.58 -6.50
N THR A 75 -13.80 6.60 -6.16
CA THR A 75 -12.35 6.62 -6.29
C THR A 75 -11.72 6.84 -4.93
N ILE A 76 -10.70 6.05 -4.60
CA ILE A 76 -9.83 6.29 -3.45
C ILE A 76 -8.43 6.62 -3.97
N TYR A 77 -7.94 7.79 -3.60
CA TYR A 77 -6.57 8.22 -3.88
C TYR A 77 -5.68 7.87 -2.69
N PHE A 78 -4.61 7.11 -2.97
CA PHE A 78 -3.67 6.61 -1.97
C PHE A 78 -2.36 7.39 -2.02
N ASP A 79 -1.94 7.91 -0.86
CA ASP A 79 -0.63 8.50 -0.60
C ASP A 79 -0.27 8.27 0.87
N SER A 80 0.08 7.02 1.23
CA SER A 80 0.22 6.59 2.62
C SER A 80 1.39 5.62 2.80
N PRO A 81 2.23 5.82 3.83
CA PRO A 81 3.28 4.87 4.22
C PRO A 81 2.71 3.60 4.89
N GLY A 82 1.40 3.55 5.14
CA GLY A 82 0.76 2.50 5.91
C GLY A 82 0.46 2.92 7.34
N GLY A 83 0.80 2.10 8.32
CA GLY A 83 0.51 2.28 9.75
C GLY A 83 -0.15 1.05 10.33
N SER A 84 -1.24 1.22 11.08
CA SER A 84 -1.95 0.11 11.72
C SER A 84 -2.47 -0.91 10.71
N VAL A 85 -2.06 -2.17 10.88
CA VAL A 85 -2.57 -3.31 10.09
C VAL A 85 -4.08 -3.47 10.28
N TYR A 86 -4.58 -3.26 11.50
CA TYR A 86 -6.00 -3.36 11.80
C TYR A 86 -6.82 -2.30 11.08
N ALA A 87 -6.31 -1.08 11.00
CA ALA A 87 -6.94 -0.01 10.22
C ALA A 87 -7.02 -0.39 8.73
N GLY A 88 -5.92 -0.93 8.17
CA GLY A 88 -5.90 -1.42 6.79
C GLY A 88 -6.92 -2.53 6.54
N LEU A 89 -7.01 -3.52 7.45
CA LEU A 89 -8.00 -4.60 7.38
C LEU A 89 -9.44 -4.09 7.51
N THR A 90 -9.70 -3.14 8.41
CA THR A 90 -11.01 -2.51 8.60
C THR A 90 -11.48 -1.86 7.30
N LEU A 91 -10.65 -1.03 6.69
CA LEU A 91 -10.97 -0.34 5.44
C LEU A 91 -11.19 -1.32 4.28
N ALA A 92 -10.31 -2.33 4.13
CA ALA A 92 -10.45 -3.36 3.11
C ALA A 92 -11.75 -4.16 3.28
N SER A 93 -12.10 -4.51 4.53
CA SER A 93 -13.32 -5.22 4.87
C SER A 93 -14.56 -4.38 4.56
N LEU A 94 -14.56 -3.09 4.87
CA LEU A 94 -15.67 -2.18 4.54
C LEU A 94 -15.91 -2.07 3.04
N ILE A 95 -14.85 -1.90 2.25
CA ILE A 95 -14.96 -1.86 0.79
C ILE A 95 -15.67 -3.12 0.27
N ARG A 96 -15.28 -4.30 0.77
CA ARG A 96 -15.86 -5.60 0.35
C ARG A 96 -17.28 -5.81 0.88
N LEU A 97 -17.51 -5.62 2.19
CA LEU A 97 -18.82 -5.84 2.82
C LEU A 97 -19.91 -4.92 2.27
N ARG A 98 -19.54 -3.70 1.91
CA ARG A 98 -20.46 -2.74 1.30
C ARG A 98 -20.57 -2.91 -0.22
N GLN A 99 -19.81 -3.86 -0.79
CA GLN A 99 -19.76 -4.14 -2.24
C GLN A 99 -19.46 -2.89 -3.06
N LEU A 100 -18.57 -2.03 -2.57
CA LEU A 100 -18.22 -0.78 -3.24
C LEU A 100 -17.44 -1.07 -4.53
N ASN A 101 -17.82 -0.40 -5.61
CA ASN A 101 -17.12 -0.50 -6.89
C ASN A 101 -16.04 0.57 -6.98
N VAL A 102 -14.92 0.33 -6.30
CA VAL A 102 -13.85 1.32 -6.09
C VAL A 102 -12.76 1.21 -7.14
N ALA A 103 -12.34 2.37 -7.66
CA ALA A 103 -11.07 2.55 -8.32
C ALA A 103 -10.03 3.07 -7.31
N GLY A 104 -9.00 2.30 -7.03
CA GLY A 104 -7.86 2.73 -6.22
C GLY A 104 -6.78 3.36 -7.11
N VAL A 105 -6.35 4.57 -6.79
CA VAL A 105 -5.30 5.28 -7.52
C VAL A 105 -4.18 5.62 -6.54
N ALA A 106 -3.03 4.96 -6.67
CA ALA A 106 -1.85 5.29 -5.88
C ALA A 106 -1.07 6.42 -6.56
N LEU A 107 -0.95 7.56 -5.88
CA LEU A 107 -0.35 8.79 -6.41
C LEU A 107 1.15 8.89 -6.09
N GLY A 108 1.51 8.82 -4.81
CA GLY A 108 2.88 8.91 -4.31
C GLY A 108 3.33 7.60 -3.70
N GLU A 109 2.94 7.34 -2.46
CA GLU A 109 3.27 6.13 -1.73
C GLU A 109 2.00 5.33 -1.41
N CYS A 110 2.07 4.01 -1.58
CA CYS A 110 1.07 3.10 -1.06
C CYS A 110 1.80 1.89 -0.49
N SER A 111 2.09 1.94 0.80
CA SER A 111 3.03 1.03 1.45
C SER A 111 2.39 0.30 2.63
N SER A 112 2.95 -0.87 2.97
CA SER A 112 2.61 -1.60 4.19
C SER A 112 1.09 -1.84 4.31
N ALA A 113 0.45 -1.45 5.43
CA ALA A 113 -0.98 -1.64 5.68
C ALA A 113 -1.90 -0.92 4.67
N ALA A 114 -1.43 0.13 3.97
CA ALA A 114 -2.19 0.82 2.93
C ALA A 114 -2.44 -0.05 1.69
N ILE A 115 -1.61 -1.07 1.48
CA ILE A 115 -1.81 -2.05 0.40
C ILE A 115 -3.13 -2.82 0.56
N LEU A 116 -3.61 -3.05 1.79
CA LEU A 116 -4.83 -3.83 2.04
C LEU A 116 -6.09 -3.20 1.44
N PRO A 117 -6.45 -1.95 1.75
CA PRO A 117 -7.59 -1.29 1.13
C PRO A 117 -7.35 -1.05 -0.37
N PHE A 118 -6.10 -0.83 -0.81
CA PHE A 118 -5.76 -0.74 -2.22
C PHE A 118 -6.04 -2.07 -2.96
N ALA A 119 -5.62 -3.21 -2.40
CA ALA A 119 -5.90 -4.53 -2.95
C ALA A 119 -7.40 -4.88 -2.97
N ALA A 120 -8.19 -4.34 -2.03
CA ALA A 120 -9.64 -4.50 -1.99
C ALA A 120 -10.38 -3.72 -3.09
N CYS A 121 -9.74 -2.73 -3.71
CA CYS A 121 -10.30 -1.98 -4.83
C CYS A 121 -10.47 -2.88 -6.06
N LYS A 122 -11.58 -2.70 -6.77
CA LYS A 122 -11.90 -3.47 -8.00
C LYS A 122 -10.93 -3.15 -9.15
N HIS A 123 -10.59 -1.89 -9.29
CA HIS A 123 -9.63 -1.40 -10.26
C HIS A 123 -8.48 -0.70 -9.53
N ARG A 124 -7.24 -0.95 -9.94
CA ARG A 124 -6.06 -0.41 -9.27
C ARG A 124 -5.14 0.23 -10.29
N PHE A 125 -4.70 1.43 -9.97
CA PHE A 125 -3.89 2.26 -10.82
C PHE A 125 -2.74 2.87 -10.02
N VAL A 126 -1.61 2.96 -10.67
CA VAL A 126 -0.41 3.57 -10.13
C VAL A 126 0.08 4.63 -11.10
N THR A 127 0.60 5.74 -10.58
CA THR A 127 1.28 6.74 -11.39
C THR A 127 2.73 6.30 -11.70
N ALA A 128 3.40 6.99 -12.60
CA ALA A 128 4.79 6.68 -12.95
C ALA A 128 5.77 6.84 -11.77
N TYR A 129 5.39 7.58 -10.74
CA TYR A 129 6.23 7.89 -9.57
C TYR A 129 5.74 7.20 -8.29
N THR A 130 4.76 6.31 -8.42
CA THR A 130 4.22 5.59 -7.27
C THR A 130 5.22 4.59 -6.72
N THR A 131 5.39 4.57 -5.41
CA THR A 131 6.10 3.54 -4.67
C THR A 131 5.11 2.59 -4.01
N LEU A 132 5.24 1.29 -4.28
CA LEU A 132 4.53 0.24 -3.56
C LEU A 132 5.57 -0.52 -2.72
N LEU A 133 5.40 -0.55 -1.40
CA LEU A 133 6.32 -1.24 -0.51
C LEU A 133 5.60 -2.35 0.27
N PHE A 134 6.04 -3.58 0.03
CA PHE A 134 5.59 -4.77 0.73
C PHE A 134 6.67 -5.21 1.72
N HIS A 135 6.29 -5.46 2.96
CA HIS A 135 7.18 -6.02 3.97
C HIS A 135 6.40 -6.87 4.98
N PRO A 136 7.04 -7.83 5.66
CA PRO A 136 6.41 -8.60 6.72
C PRO A 136 5.88 -7.69 7.84
N ILE A 137 4.83 -8.14 8.52
CA ILE A 137 4.29 -7.43 9.69
C ILE A 137 5.38 -7.33 10.75
N ARG A 138 5.57 -6.13 11.27
CA ARG A 138 6.47 -5.86 12.39
C ARG A 138 5.64 -5.48 13.60
N TRP A 139 5.98 -6.06 14.72
CA TRP A 139 5.42 -5.71 16.01
C TRP A 139 6.53 -5.26 16.95
N GLN A 140 6.27 -4.20 17.69
CA GLN A 140 7.14 -3.71 18.73
C GLN A 140 6.27 -3.43 19.94
N SER A 141 6.67 -3.96 21.11
CA SER A 141 6.06 -3.62 22.38
C SER A 141 6.71 -2.36 22.94
N GLU A 142 5.91 -1.48 23.50
CA GLU A 142 6.38 -0.32 24.27
C GLU A 142 6.67 -0.68 25.73
N ASP A 143 6.08 -1.78 26.23
CA ASP A 143 6.19 -2.26 27.60
C ASP A 143 6.96 -3.58 27.70
N GLU A 144 7.38 -3.94 28.93
CA GLU A 144 7.89 -5.28 29.25
C GLU A 144 6.79 -6.32 29.01
N VAL A 145 7.02 -7.22 28.07
CA VAL A 145 6.08 -8.27 27.70
C VAL A 145 6.57 -9.62 28.27
N ARG A 146 5.68 -10.39 28.87
CA ARG A 146 5.97 -11.76 29.31
C ARG A 146 6.21 -12.68 28.13
N LEU A 147 7.02 -13.71 28.31
CA LEU A 147 7.38 -14.65 27.25
C LEU A 147 6.15 -15.33 26.63
N GLU A 148 5.15 -15.67 27.46
CA GLU A 148 3.91 -16.29 27.01
C GLU A 148 3.10 -15.34 26.11
N GLU A 149 2.99 -14.08 26.51
CA GLU A 149 2.31 -13.04 25.72
C GLU A 149 3.01 -12.80 24.40
N ALA A 150 4.35 -12.71 24.40
CA ALA A 150 5.13 -12.57 23.15
C ALA A 150 4.90 -13.76 22.20
N ALA A 151 4.79 -14.98 22.73
CA ALA A 151 4.51 -16.18 21.95
C ALA A 151 3.08 -16.18 21.37
N GLU A 152 2.09 -15.64 22.09
CA GLU A 152 0.72 -15.49 21.60
C GLU A 152 0.64 -14.45 20.49
N TRP A 153 1.28 -13.30 20.66
CA TRP A 153 1.37 -12.26 19.65
C TRP A 153 2.06 -12.77 18.38
N ALA A 154 3.17 -13.51 18.52
CA ALA A 154 3.86 -14.11 17.37
C ALA A 154 2.95 -15.07 16.57
N ARG A 155 2.13 -15.89 17.25
CA ARG A 155 1.16 -16.76 16.58
C ARG A 155 0.07 -15.95 15.88
N HIS A 156 -0.46 -14.94 16.55
CA HIS A 156 -1.50 -14.06 16.01
C HIS A 156 -1.02 -13.36 14.73
N PHE A 157 0.15 -12.73 14.75
CA PHE A 157 0.69 -12.04 13.59
C PHE A 157 1.02 -12.99 12.43
N LYS A 158 1.42 -14.24 12.71
CA LYS A 158 1.62 -15.23 11.67
C LYS A 158 0.32 -15.59 10.94
N VAL A 159 -0.80 -15.63 11.64
CA VAL A 159 -2.12 -15.81 11.02
C VAL A 159 -2.49 -14.60 10.17
N LEU A 160 -2.30 -13.40 10.71
CA LEU A 160 -2.56 -12.15 9.97
C LEU A 160 -1.71 -12.04 8.71
N GLU A 161 -0.43 -12.42 8.72
CA GLU A 161 0.43 -12.45 7.52
C GLU A 161 -0.15 -13.40 6.46
N THR A 162 -0.60 -14.57 6.86
CA THR A 162 -1.21 -15.52 5.92
C THR A 162 -2.47 -14.96 5.27
N ASP A 163 -3.30 -14.27 6.04
CA ASP A 163 -4.52 -13.63 5.52
C ASP A 163 -4.17 -12.41 4.65
N PHE A 164 -3.11 -11.68 4.99
CA PHE A 164 -2.57 -10.58 4.21
C PHE A 164 -2.10 -11.05 2.83
N ASP A 165 -1.33 -12.13 2.77
CA ASP A 165 -0.87 -12.71 1.50
C ASP A 165 -2.04 -13.16 0.62
N ARG A 166 -3.09 -13.74 1.20
CA ARG A 166 -4.31 -14.14 0.48
C ARG A 166 -5.11 -12.96 -0.08
N LEU A 167 -5.05 -11.80 0.58
CA LEU A 167 -5.73 -10.59 0.13
C LEU A 167 -5.02 -9.92 -1.04
N GLN A 168 -3.71 -10.18 -1.19
CA GLN A 168 -2.86 -9.59 -2.23
C GLN A 168 -2.76 -10.47 -3.49
N ALA A 169 -3.04 -11.77 -3.37
CA ALA A 169 -3.05 -12.72 -4.49
C ALA A 169 -4.31 -12.61 -5.36
#